data_82e137fbd57b3bb621f5ff89b39c4957
#
_entry.id   82e137fbd57b3bb621f5ff89b39c4957
#
_cell.length_a   1.000
_cell.length_b   1.000
_cell.length_c   1.000
_cell.angle_alpha   90.00
_cell.angle_beta   90.00
_cell.angle_gamma   90.00
#
_symmetry.space_group_name_H-M   'P 1'
#
loop_
_entity.id
_entity.type
_entity.pdbx_description
1 polymer ?
#
loop_
_entity_poly.entity_id
_entity_poly.type
_entity_poly.pdbx_seq_one_letter_code
_entity_poly.pdbx_strand_id
1 'polypeptide(L)'
;EIKNLLYALHHSTYRNEQQIKNSKDCGCFHCKTIFKPEDVTDWCDNDGRGERTGRCPNCRMDSVLGDNSGVDITPDLLELMNLQFFGPGIDNVNVTVTNSNETEESNEP
;
A
#
# COMPACT_ATOMS: atom_id res chain seq x y z
N GLU A 1 11.89 -2.86 -11.31
CA GLU A 1 11.19 -4.06 -10.89
C GLU A 1 10.11 -3.74 -9.89
N ILE A 2 8.95 -4.39 -10.02
CA ILE A 2 7.77 -4.05 -9.21
C ILE A 2 8.00 -4.31 -7.71
N LYS A 3 8.68 -5.39 -7.37
CA LYS A 3 8.91 -5.73 -5.97
C LYS A 3 9.76 -4.67 -5.26
N ASN A 4 10.78 -4.16 -5.94
CA ASN A 4 11.61 -3.09 -5.38
C ASN A 4 10.78 -1.84 -5.14
N LEU A 5 9.86 -1.52 -6.04
CA LEU A 5 8.96 -0.39 -5.86
C LEU A 5 8.07 -0.59 -4.63
N LEU A 6 7.51 -1.79 -4.46
CA LEU A 6 6.64 -2.07 -3.32
C LEU A 6 7.40 -1.92 -2.00
N TYR A 7 8.65 -2.39 -1.94
CA TYR A 7 9.46 -2.24 -0.72
C TYR A 7 9.80 -0.78 -0.45
N ALA A 8 10.11 -0.02 -1.50
CA ALA A 8 10.39 1.41 -1.32
C ALA A 8 9.15 2.15 -0.81
N LEU A 9 7.99 1.83 -1.36
CA LEU A 9 6.74 2.44 -0.90
C LEU A 9 6.41 2.07 0.54
N HIS A 10 6.61 0.81 0.90
CA HIS A 10 6.39 0.34 2.27
C HIS A 10 7.30 1.10 3.24
N HIS A 11 8.57 1.24 2.88
CA HIS A 11 9.52 1.95 3.72
C HIS A 11 9.11 3.41 3.91
N SER A 12 8.52 4.02 2.90
CA SER A 12 8.11 5.42 2.95
C SER A 12 6.92 5.66 3.88
N THR A 13 6.25 4.61 4.35
CA THR A 13 5.11 4.77 5.26
C THR A 13 5.52 4.94 6.72
N TYR A 14 6.79 4.75 7.03
CA TYR A 14 7.31 5.01 8.36
C TYR A 14 7.55 6.52 8.51
N ARG A 15 6.97 7.12 9.55
CA ARG A 15 7.09 8.56 9.82
C ARG A 15 6.72 9.38 8.60
N ASN A 16 5.54 9.12 8.07
CA ASN A 16 5.08 9.64 6.78
C ASN A 16 4.15 10.85 6.89
N GLU A 17 4.23 11.59 7.99
CA GLU A 17 3.31 12.72 8.24
C GLU A 17 3.32 13.73 7.10
N GLN A 18 4.49 14.16 6.63
CA GLN A 18 4.57 15.13 5.55
C GLN A 18 4.09 14.56 4.21
N GLN A 19 4.40 13.30 3.96
CA GLN A 19 3.88 12.63 2.75
C GLN A 19 2.37 12.68 2.72
N ILE A 20 1.72 12.32 3.84
CA ILE A 20 0.26 12.30 3.92
C ILE A 20 -0.29 13.73 3.74
N LYS A 21 0.27 14.68 4.47
CA LYS A 21 -0.25 16.06 4.44
C LYS A 21 -0.08 16.72 3.08
N ASN A 22 0.91 16.29 2.29
CA ASN A 22 1.16 16.83 0.97
C ASN A 22 0.51 16.02 -0.15
N SER A 23 -0.27 15.01 0.18
CA SER A 23 -0.95 14.16 -0.80
C SER A 23 -2.32 14.71 -1.13
N LYS A 24 -2.82 14.35 -2.31
CA LYS A 24 -4.22 14.56 -2.69
C LYS A 24 -5.07 13.39 -2.24
N ASP A 25 -4.55 12.19 -2.40
CA ASP A 25 -5.24 10.95 -2.05
C ASP A 25 -4.30 10.06 -1.25
N CYS A 26 -4.88 9.31 -0.33
CA CYS A 26 -4.18 8.33 0.48
C CYS A 26 -4.93 7.02 0.43
N GLY A 27 -4.25 5.94 0.78
CA GLY A 27 -4.87 4.64 0.88
C GLY A 27 -4.17 3.79 1.89
N CYS A 28 -4.91 2.83 2.44
CA CYS A 28 -4.38 1.85 3.37
C CYS A 28 -4.23 0.51 2.66
N PHE A 29 -3.02 -0.03 2.64
CA PHE A 29 -2.85 -1.32 1.97
C PHE A 29 -3.15 -2.51 2.89
N HIS A 30 -3.58 -2.26 4.11
CA HIS A 30 -4.11 -3.34 4.95
C HIS A 30 -5.58 -3.60 4.63
N CYS A 31 -6.43 -2.56 4.71
CA CYS A 31 -7.86 -2.70 4.45
C CYS A 31 -8.27 -2.24 3.05
N LYS A 32 -7.36 -1.66 2.30
CA LYS A 32 -7.53 -1.23 0.90
C LYS A 32 -8.54 -0.11 0.71
N THR A 33 -8.78 0.68 1.76
CA THR A 33 -9.65 1.85 1.69
C THR A 33 -8.86 3.06 1.16
N ILE A 34 -9.48 3.84 0.29
CA ILE A 34 -8.91 5.10 -0.22
C ILE A 34 -9.62 6.26 0.47
N PHE A 35 -8.84 7.26 0.89
CA PHE A 35 -9.38 8.39 1.65
C PHE A 35 -8.51 9.63 1.42
N LYS A 36 -8.92 10.74 1.99
CA LYS A 36 -8.20 12.01 1.86
C LYS A 36 -7.22 12.20 3.01
N PRO A 37 -6.17 13.02 2.81
CA PRO A 37 -5.20 13.29 3.89
C PRO A 37 -5.86 13.82 5.17
N GLU A 38 -6.87 14.66 5.02
CA GLU A 38 -7.54 15.27 6.19
C GLU A 38 -8.34 14.26 7.00
N ASP A 39 -8.59 13.06 6.44
CA ASP A 39 -9.26 11.99 7.18
C ASP A 39 -8.33 11.29 8.16
N VAL A 40 -7.02 11.50 8.02
CA VAL A 40 -6.03 10.90 8.93
C VAL A 40 -5.92 11.78 10.16
N THR A 41 -6.44 11.29 11.27
CA THR A 41 -6.47 12.03 12.53
C THR A 41 -5.78 11.27 13.67
N ASP A 42 -5.34 10.04 13.41
CA ASP A 42 -4.67 9.20 14.39
C ASP A 42 -3.22 8.99 13.97
N TRP A 43 -2.29 9.27 14.85
CA TRP A 43 -0.86 9.27 14.54
C TRP A 43 -0.12 8.49 15.61
N CYS A 44 0.80 7.63 15.19
CA CYS A 44 1.72 6.95 16.11
C CYS A 44 3.15 7.46 15.88
N ASP A 45 4.12 6.91 16.59
CA ASP A 45 5.51 7.39 16.60
C ASP A 45 5.60 8.86 17.02
N ASN A 46 4.72 9.26 17.92
CA ASN A 46 4.62 10.62 18.41
C ASN A 46 5.55 10.82 19.60
N ASP A 47 6.86 10.72 19.33
CA ASP A 47 7.89 10.74 20.37
C ASP A 47 8.78 12.00 20.34
N GLY A 48 8.46 12.95 19.47
CA GLY A 48 9.23 14.18 19.35
C GLY A 48 10.54 14.03 18.60
N ARG A 49 10.80 12.86 18.01
CA ARG A 49 12.09 12.61 17.33
C ARG A 49 12.01 12.81 15.82
N GLY A 50 10.89 13.28 15.32
CA GLY A 50 10.68 13.48 13.89
C GLY A 50 9.23 13.42 13.55
N GLU A 51 8.95 13.09 12.29
CA GLU A 51 7.57 13.02 11.82
C GLU A 51 6.84 11.85 12.47
N ARG A 52 5.54 12.02 12.61
CA ARG A 52 4.68 10.95 13.10
C ARG A 52 4.28 10.04 11.96
N THR A 53 3.76 8.87 12.30
CA THR A 53 3.26 7.90 11.34
C THR A 53 1.73 7.91 11.36
N GLY A 54 1.09 8.05 10.19
CA GLY A 54 -0.36 8.09 10.09
C GLY A 54 -0.96 6.70 10.21
N ARG A 55 -2.11 6.63 10.87
CA ARG A 55 -2.91 5.41 10.95
C ARG A 55 -4.15 5.54 10.09
N CYS A 56 -4.56 4.43 9.51
CA CYS A 56 -5.74 4.39 8.66
C CYS A 56 -6.99 4.82 9.44
N PRO A 57 -7.79 5.74 8.89
CA PRO A 57 -9.03 6.14 9.57
C PRO A 57 -10.06 5.02 9.65
N ASN A 58 -9.93 3.99 8.81
CA ASN A 58 -10.88 2.90 8.78
C ASN A 58 -10.46 1.73 9.68
N CYS A 59 -9.22 1.23 9.54
CA CYS A 59 -8.79 0.02 10.25
C CYS A 59 -7.74 0.27 11.33
N ARG A 60 -7.21 1.47 11.41
CA ARG A 60 -6.24 1.90 12.42
C ARG A 60 -4.83 1.32 12.27
N MET A 61 -4.56 0.63 11.16
CA MET A 61 -3.21 0.15 10.89
C MET A 61 -2.31 1.31 10.42
N ASP A 62 -1.02 1.20 10.70
CA ASP A 62 -0.03 2.18 10.28
C ASP A 62 0.48 1.89 8.86
N SER A 63 -0.43 1.55 7.98
CA SER A 63 -0.13 1.16 6.60
C SER A 63 -0.74 2.13 5.59
N VAL A 64 -0.60 3.42 5.87
CA VAL A 64 -1.15 4.48 5.02
C VAL A 64 -0.09 4.97 4.03
N LEU A 65 -0.45 4.99 2.75
CA LEU A 65 0.40 5.49 1.67
C LEU A 65 -0.27 6.67 1.02
N GLY A 66 0.48 7.75 0.79
CA GLY A 66 -0.02 8.93 0.09
C GLY A 66 0.55 9.03 -1.31
N ASP A 67 -0.18 9.69 -2.22
CA ASP A 67 0.30 9.85 -3.60
C ASP A 67 1.50 10.79 -3.69
N ASN A 68 1.79 11.55 -2.66
CA ASN A 68 3.02 12.36 -2.60
C ASN A 68 4.27 11.48 -2.59
N SER A 69 4.11 10.18 -2.35
CA SER A 69 5.22 9.22 -2.47
C SER A 69 5.67 9.01 -3.92
N GLY A 70 4.93 9.52 -4.87
CA GLY A 70 5.29 9.44 -6.28
C GLY A 70 4.47 8.44 -7.09
N VAL A 71 3.40 7.91 -6.54
CA VAL A 71 2.54 6.94 -7.21
C VAL A 71 1.08 7.35 -7.07
N ASP A 72 0.26 6.93 -8.02
CA ASP A 72 -1.19 7.09 -7.90
C ASP A 72 -1.73 6.05 -6.92
N ILE A 73 -2.65 6.49 -6.07
CA ILE A 73 -3.29 5.58 -5.13
C ILE A 73 -4.50 4.96 -5.83
N THR A 74 -4.35 3.70 -6.17
CA THR A 74 -5.37 2.95 -6.91
C THR A 74 -5.69 1.65 -6.18
N PRO A 75 -6.87 1.07 -6.44
CA PRO A 75 -7.18 -0.25 -5.86
C PRO A 75 -6.16 -1.32 -6.22
N ASP A 76 -5.65 -1.29 -7.46
CA ASP A 76 -4.66 -2.27 -7.90
C ASP A 76 -3.35 -2.16 -7.11
N LEU A 77 -2.88 -0.94 -6.88
CA LEU A 77 -1.68 -0.73 -6.09
C LEU A 77 -1.86 -1.24 -4.66
N LEU A 78 -2.99 -0.90 -4.05
CA LEU A 78 -3.27 -1.32 -2.68
C LEU A 78 -3.39 -2.84 -2.59
N GLU A 79 -3.93 -3.49 -3.62
CA GLU A 79 -3.99 -4.94 -3.66
C GLU A 79 -2.60 -5.56 -3.72
N LEU A 80 -1.72 -5.03 -4.57
CA LEU A 80 -0.34 -5.53 -4.65
C LEU A 80 0.39 -5.35 -3.34
N MET A 81 0.25 -4.20 -2.70
CA MET A 81 0.88 -3.93 -1.41
C MET A 81 0.33 -4.87 -0.34
N ASN A 82 -0.98 -5.11 -0.36
CA ASN A 82 -1.60 -6.03 0.59
C ASN A 82 -1.06 -7.45 0.41
N LEU A 83 -0.97 -7.92 -0.83
CA LEU A 83 -0.45 -9.25 -1.11
C LEU A 83 0.99 -9.40 -0.64
N GLN A 84 1.81 -8.39 -0.85
CA GLN A 84 3.23 -8.46 -0.51
C GLN A 84 3.47 -8.39 0.99
N PHE A 85 2.74 -7.55 1.72
CA PHE A 85 3.07 -7.24 3.10
C PHE A 85 2.11 -7.84 4.13
N PHE A 86 0.92 -8.23 3.72
CA PHE A 86 -0.07 -8.84 4.61
C PHE A 86 -0.57 -10.19 4.10
N GLY A 87 -0.06 -10.63 2.94
CA GLY A 87 -0.46 -11.87 2.32
C GLY A 87 0.75 -12.75 2.03
N PRO A 88 0.62 -13.69 1.09
CA PRO A 88 1.70 -14.65 0.80
C PRO A 88 2.88 -14.05 0.05
N GLY A 89 2.81 -12.79 -0.39
CA GLY A 89 3.83 -12.18 -1.23
C GLY A 89 3.50 -12.34 -2.70
N ILE A 90 3.89 -11.36 -3.52
CA ILE A 90 3.53 -11.39 -4.95
C ILE A 90 4.19 -12.54 -5.70
N ASP A 91 5.35 -13.02 -5.20
CA ASP A 91 6.02 -14.16 -5.82
C ASP A 91 5.32 -15.48 -5.52
N ASN A 92 4.45 -15.50 -4.52
CA ASN A 92 3.77 -16.72 -4.07
C ASN A 92 2.30 -16.74 -4.45
N VAL A 93 1.83 -15.72 -5.15
CA VAL A 93 0.46 -15.69 -5.64
C VAL A 93 0.38 -16.58 -6.87
N ASN A 94 -0.48 -17.58 -6.83
CA ASN A 94 -0.71 -18.44 -7.97
C ASN A 94 -1.67 -17.74 -8.92
N VAL A 95 -1.08 -17.10 -9.87
CA VAL A 95 -1.87 -16.38 -10.85
C VAL A 95 -2.14 -17.33 -11.99
N THR A 96 -3.08 -17.98 -11.99
CA THR A 96 -3.31 -18.94 -13.00
C THR A 96 -4.30 -18.58 -13.96
N VAL A 97 -3.56 -18.23 -13.18
CA VAL A 97 -3.73 -17.91 -13.73
C VAL A 97 -4.03 -18.05 -14.41
N THR A 98 -4.11 -18.14 -14.65
CA THR A 98 -4.20 -18.00 -15.22
C THR A 98 -4.36 -18.20 -15.79
N ASN A 99 -4.53 -18.56 -16.21
CA ASN A 99 -4.54 -18.39 -16.69
C ASN A 99 -4.65 -18.50 -17.10
N SER A 100 -4.94 -18.87 -17.40
CA SER A 100 -5.00 -18.62 -17.74
C SER A 100 -4.88 -18.68 -18.20
N ASN A 101 -4.83 -19.24 -18.81
CA ASN A 101 -4.63 -19.04 -19.18
C ASN A 101 -4.34 -19.27 -19.52
N GLU A 102 -4.10 -19.77 -19.89
CA GLU A 102 -3.84 -19.92 -20.01
C GLU A 102 -3.65 -20.03 -20.22
N THR A 103 -3.59 -20.72 -20.79
CA THR A 103 -3.38 -20.77 -20.85
C THR A 103 -3.12 -21.00 -21.05
N GLU A 104 -3.00 -21.10 -20.86
CA GLU A 104 -2.77 -21.40 -20.64
C GLU A 104 -2.58 -21.52 -20.81
N GLU A 105 -2.58 -21.75 -21.14
CA GLU A 105 -2.37 -22.11 -20.86
C GLU A 105 -2.20 -22.19 -20.96
N SER A 106 -2.26 -22.76 -21.72
CA SER A 106 -2.14 -22.94 -21.41
C SER A 106 -2.01 -23.17 -21.57
N ASN A 107 -2.14 -23.43 -21.88
CA ASN A 107 -2.12 -23.66 -21.54
C ASN A 107 -2.09 -24.00 -21.78
N GLU A 108 -2.11 -24.00 -21.63
CA GLU A 108 -2.22 -24.26 -21.32
C GLU A 108 -2.24 -24.38 -21.47
N PRO A 109 -2.25 -25.11 -21.88
CA PRO A 109 -2.48 -25.02 -21.87
C PRO A 109 -2.62 -25.00 -21.98
#